data_8acbabca938f93f6cab6bcd05877a885
#
_entry.id   8acbabca938f93f6cab6bcd05877a885
#
_cell.length_a   1.000
_cell.length_b   1.000
_cell.length_c   1.000
_cell.angle_alpha   90.00
_cell.angle_beta   90.00
_cell.angle_gamma   90.00
#
_symmetry.space_group_name_H-M   'P 1'
#
loop_
_entity.id
_entity.type
_entity.pdbx_description
1 polymer ?
#
loop_
_entity_poly.entity_id
_entity_poly.type
_entity_poly.pdbx_seq_one_letter_code
_entity_poly.pdbx_strand_id
1 'polypeptide(L)'
;MTKLIISNLLGFIFVAFAFSFVGVLPVVAANHLVTPLVINLELEKRDIVTEYVTLTNTTKRQVRVYASVNNVAMDGGVVESFVPQSVADKTNTASSWIEVSRKRIELAPGEVREVPFTVRMNPTTVPGDYNAFIGFAEASNKEIAKQKVSAGESPGTIVHISVDQTQNQFLRLDKFAVDKFVTESDGETMSFVL
;
A
#
# COMPACT_ATOMS: atom_id res chain seq x y z
N MET A 1 -35.09 27.15 -54.08
CA MET A 1 -33.75 26.65 -53.68
C MET A 1 -33.26 27.21 -52.34
N THR A 2 -33.65 28.40 -51.91
CA THR A 2 -33.15 29.07 -50.70
C THR A 2 -33.58 28.42 -49.36
N LYS A 3 -34.76 27.78 -49.30
CA LYS A 3 -35.25 27.11 -48.08
C LYS A 3 -34.46 25.85 -47.67
N LEU A 4 -33.89 25.14 -48.66
CA LEU A 4 -33.15 23.89 -48.37
C LEU A 4 -31.77 24.17 -47.77
N ILE A 5 -31.15 25.29 -48.16
CA ILE A 5 -29.81 25.67 -47.66
C ILE A 5 -29.87 26.12 -46.20
N ILE A 6 -30.93 26.84 -45.81
CA ILE A 6 -31.11 27.31 -44.44
C ILE A 6 -31.35 26.15 -43.47
N SER A 7 -32.13 25.12 -43.91
CA SER A 7 -32.39 23.93 -43.07
C SER A 7 -31.14 23.12 -42.80
N ASN A 8 -30.25 22.95 -43.79
CA ASN A 8 -28.99 22.23 -43.60
C ASN A 8 -27.96 23.03 -42.77
N LEU A 9 -27.97 24.36 -42.86
CA LEU A 9 -27.08 25.20 -42.06
C LEU A 9 -27.49 25.18 -40.60
N LEU A 10 -28.81 25.19 -40.30
CA LEU A 10 -29.29 25.10 -38.90
C LEU A 10 -28.99 23.73 -38.28
N GLY A 11 -29.09 22.65 -39.05
CA GLY A 11 -28.71 21.29 -38.58
C GLY A 11 -27.24 21.16 -38.24
N PHE A 12 -26.37 21.79 -39.06
CA PHE A 12 -24.92 21.76 -38.83
C PHE A 12 -24.51 22.55 -37.57
N ILE A 13 -25.16 23.68 -37.31
CA ILE A 13 -24.90 24.48 -36.09
C ILE A 13 -25.36 23.72 -34.84
N PHE A 14 -26.47 22.96 -34.91
CA PHE A 14 -26.94 22.17 -33.75
C PHE A 14 -26.04 21.00 -33.42
N VAL A 15 -25.47 20.32 -34.44
CA VAL A 15 -24.51 19.22 -34.26
C VAL A 15 -23.19 19.74 -33.74
N ALA A 16 -22.71 20.91 -34.19
CA ALA A 16 -21.49 21.52 -33.68
C ALA A 16 -21.61 21.96 -32.20
N PHE A 17 -22.80 22.39 -31.77
CA PHE A 17 -23.03 22.79 -30.36
C PHE A 17 -23.18 21.57 -29.43
N ALA A 18 -23.64 20.41 -29.89
CA ALA A 18 -23.74 19.20 -29.10
C ALA A 18 -22.37 18.57 -28.77
N PHE A 19 -21.34 18.81 -29.60
CA PHE A 19 -19.98 18.31 -29.36
C PHE A 19 -19.14 19.16 -28.43
N SER A 20 -19.58 20.36 -28.05
CA SER A 20 -18.85 21.28 -27.17
C SER A 20 -19.03 20.99 -25.66
N PHE A 21 -19.87 20.02 -25.28
CA PHE A 21 -20.08 19.57 -23.90
C PHE A 21 -19.32 18.27 -23.60
N VAL A 22 -18.06 18.16 -24.05
CA VAL A 22 -17.13 17.23 -23.41
C VAL A 22 -16.80 17.86 -22.05
N GLY A 23 -17.56 17.47 -21.04
CA GLY A 23 -17.37 17.92 -19.69
C GLY A 23 -15.91 17.67 -19.26
N VAL A 24 -15.14 18.73 -19.15
CA VAL A 24 -13.87 18.68 -18.45
C VAL A 24 -14.23 18.33 -16.99
N LEU A 25 -14.07 17.07 -16.65
CA LEU A 25 -14.21 16.65 -15.27
C LEU A 25 -13.20 17.47 -14.45
N PRO A 26 -13.63 18.17 -13.40
CA PRO A 26 -12.71 18.92 -12.57
C PRO A 26 -11.71 17.94 -11.97
N VAL A 27 -10.45 18.05 -12.35
CA VAL A 27 -9.37 17.38 -11.63
C VAL A 27 -9.35 18.01 -10.25
N VAL A 28 -9.84 17.31 -9.25
CA VAL A 28 -9.74 17.74 -7.85
C VAL A 28 -8.27 17.68 -7.47
N ALA A 29 -7.60 18.83 -7.53
CA ALA A 29 -6.24 18.93 -7.03
C ALA A 29 -6.22 18.61 -5.54
N ALA A 30 -5.42 17.65 -5.14
CA ALA A 30 -5.25 17.31 -3.73
C ALA A 30 -4.62 18.49 -2.98
N ASN A 31 -5.14 18.79 -1.80
CA ASN A 31 -4.67 19.92 -0.97
C ASN A 31 -3.34 19.61 -0.25
N HIS A 32 -2.86 18.40 -0.37
CA HIS A 32 -1.59 17.95 0.20
C HIS A 32 -0.95 16.89 -0.70
N LEU A 33 0.37 16.82 -0.63
CA LEU A 33 1.18 15.86 -1.35
C LEU A 33 1.66 14.78 -0.39
N VAL A 34 1.77 13.55 -0.88
CA VAL A 34 2.30 12.39 -0.17
C VAL A 34 3.52 11.85 -0.92
N THR A 35 4.64 11.66 -0.23
CA THR A 35 5.87 11.12 -0.79
C THR A 35 6.56 10.16 0.18
N PRO A 36 7.21 9.08 -0.32
CA PRO A 36 7.25 8.63 -1.70
C PRO A 36 5.90 8.04 -2.14
N LEU A 37 5.69 7.89 -3.46
CA LEU A 37 4.46 7.28 -4.00
C LEU A 37 4.46 5.76 -3.85
N VAL A 38 5.65 5.13 -3.83
CA VAL A 38 5.83 3.69 -3.67
C VAL A 38 6.96 3.43 -2.69
N ILE A 39 6.74 2.47 -1.80
CA ILE A 39 7.74 1.94 -0.86
C ILE A 39 7.81 0.44 -1.10
N ASN A 40 9.00 -0.07 -1.40
CA ASN A 40 9.25 -1.50 -1.57
C ASN A 40 9.95 -2.04 -0.33
N LEU A 41 9.43 -3.11 0.23
CA LEU A 41 9.96 -3.76 1.41
C LEU A 41 10.15 -5.25 1.13
N GLU A 42 11.34 -5.74 1.40
CA GLU A 42 11.66 -7.17 1.40
C GLU A 42 11.70 -7.61 2.86
N LEU A 43 10.74 -8.44 3.26
CA LEU A 43 10.53 -8.78 4.66
C LEU A 43 10.43 -10.28 4.86
N GLU A 44 10.85 -10.72 6.04
CA GLU A 44 10.69 -12.09 6.51
C GLU A 44 9.53 -12.20 7.51
N LYS A 45 9.15 -13.43 7.82
CA LYS A 45 8.16 -13.71 8.87
C LYS A 45 8.64 -13.15 10.21
N ARG A 46 7.75 -12.48 10.96
CA ARG A 46 8.00 -11.84 12.26
C ARG A 46 8.79 -10.54 12.21
N ASP A 47 9.19 -10.08 11.05
CA ASP A 47 9.84 -8.78 10.95
C ASP A 47 8.94 -7.65 11.42
N ILE A 48 9.58 -6.65 12.01
CA ILE A 48 8.95 -5.40 12.41
C ILE A 48 9.83 -4.27 11.89
N VAL A 49 9.30 -3.54 10.92
CA VAL A 49 10.00 -2.43 10.27
C VAL A 49 9.17 -1.17 10.41
N THR A 50 9.83 -0.04 10.67
CA THR A 50 9.19 1.27 10.69
C THR A 50 9.75 2.12 9.57
N GLU A 51 8.84 2.64 8.74
CA GLU A 51 9.12 3.50 7.61
C GLU A 51 8.34 4.82 7.74
N TYR A 52 8.64 5.78 6.88
CA TYR A 52 8.10 7.12 6.95
C TYR A 52 7.48 7.55 5.63
N VAL A 53 6.37 8.25 5.74
CA VAL A 53 5.72 8.95 4.63
C VAL A 53 5.75 10.44 4.93
N THR A 54 6.15 11.25 3.97
CA THR A 54 6.18 12.69 4.09
C THR A 54 4.89 13.29 3.53
N LEU A 55 4.20 14.07 4.36
CA LEU A 55 3.03 14.85 3.98
C LEU A 55 3.42 16.31 3.81
N THR A 56 3.06 16.94 2.70
CA THR A 56 3.29 18.35 2.45
C THR A 56 1.97 19.07 2.20
N ASN A 57 1.61 20.03 3.04
CA ASN A 57 0.46 20.90 2.78
C ASN A 57 0.81 21.92 1.68
N THR A 58 0.19 21.78 0.51
CA THR A 58 0.43 22.66 -0.65
C THR A 58 -0.46 23.91 -0.66
N THR A 59 -1.32 24.06 0.34
CA THR A 59 -2.29 25.15 0.41
C THR A 59 -1.88 26.26 1.36
N LYS A 60 -2.58 27.39 1.28
CA LYS A 60 -2.42 28.54 2.19
C LYS A 60 -3.29 28.45 3.45
N ARG A 61 -3.98 27.31 3.67
CA ARG A 61 -4.83 27.06 4.84
C ARG A 61 -4.35 25.83 5.61
N GLN A 62 -4.75 25.74 6.87
CA GLN A 62 -4.53 24.51 7.63
C GLN A 62 -5.33 23.36 7.01
N VAL A 63 -4.68 22.20 6.85
CA VAL A 63 -5.29 20.96 6.34
C VAL A 63 -5.33 19.92 7.46
N ARG A 64 -6.44 19.19 7.54
CA ARG A 64 -6.63 18.11 8.51
C ARG A 64 -6.84 16.81 7.78
N VAL A 65 -5.93 15.87 7.97
CA VAL A 65 -5.98 14.57 7.29
C VAL A 65 -6.05 13.42 8.30
N TYR A 66 -6.62 12.32 7.83
CA TYR A 66 -6.62 11.04 8.54
C TYR A 66 -6.01 9.98 7.64
N ALA A 67 -5.16 9.13 8.20
CA ALA A 67 -4.62 7.98 7.51
C ALA A 67 -5.60 6.81 7.52
N SER A 68 -5.65 6.07 6.41
CA SER A 68 -6.33 4.79 6.31
C SER A 68 -5.53 3.84 5.44
N VAL A 69 -5.56 2.55 5.76
CA VAL A 69 -4.85 1.51 5.02
C VAL A 69 -5.85 0.58 4.37
N ASN A 70 -5.66 0.31 3.08
CA ASN A 70 -6.45 -0.63 2.30
C ASN A 70 -5.54 -1.63 1.61
N ASN A 71 -6.03 -2.85 1.37
CA ASN A 71 -5.39 -3.74 0.40
C ASN A 71 -5.65 -3.22 -1.01
N VAL A 72 -4.73 -3.45 -1.92
CA VAL A 72 -4.91 -3.08 -3.33
C VAL A 72 -4.54 -4.25 -4.23
N ALA A 73 -5.32 -4.43 -5.29
CA ALA A 73 -4.94 -5.26 -6.41
C ALA A 73 -4.13 -4.41 -7.39
N MET A 74 -3.03 -4.96 -7.88
CA MET A 74 -2.14 -4.30 -8.84
C MET A 74 -2.15 -5.07 -10.14
N ASP A 75 -2.23 -4.36 -11.26
CA ASP A 75 -1.99 -4.90 -12.59
C ASP A 75 -0.98 -4.01 -13.32
N GLY A 76 0.11 -4.64 -13.83
CA GLY A 76 1.17 -3.92 -14.54
C GLY A 76 1.82 -2.77 -13.76
N GLY A 77 1.81 -2.80 -12.43
CA GLY A 77 2.34 -1.71 -11.58
C GLY A 77 1.35 -0.57 -11.32
N VAL A 78 0.12 -0.69 -11.78
CA VAL A 78 -0.96 0.29 -11.56
C VAL A 78 -1.98 -0.28 -10.57
N VAL A 79 -2.52 0.57 -9.70
CA VAL A 79 -3.62 0.18 -8.80
C VAL A 79 -4.86 -0.06 -9.65
N GLU A 80 -5.30 -1.32 -9.73
CA GLU A 80 -6.52 -1.72 -10.43
C GLU A 80 -7.75 -1.47 -9.55
N SER A 81 -7.69 -1.88 -8.29
CA SER A 81 -8.82 -1.74 -7.37
C SER A 81 -8.38 -1.75 -5.91
N PHE A 82 -9.21 -1.13 -5.07
CA PHE A 82 -9.10 -1.26 -3.62
C PHE A 82 -9.88 -2.49 -3.19
N VAL A 83 -9.19 -3.49 -2.65
CA VAL A 83 -9.79 -4.73 -2.20
C VAL A 83 -10.24 -4.57 -0.74
N PRO A 84 -11.54 -4.65 -0.45
CA PRO A 84 -12.02 -4.62 0.92
C PRO A 84 -11.40 -5.75 1.74
N GLN A 85 -10.91 -5.44 2.93
CA GLN A 85 -10.41 -6.46 3.83
C GLN A 85 -11.53 -7.41 4.23
N SER A 86 -11.39 -8.70 3.90
CA SER A 86 -12.31 -9.74 4.36
C SER A 86 -12.25 -9.86 5.88
N VAL A 87 -13.42 -9.96 6.52
CA VAL A 87 -13.52 -10.16 7.98
C VAL A 87 -12.88 -11.49 8.39
N ALA A 88 -12.88 -12.49 7.50
CA ALA A 88 -12.33 -13.83 7.74
C ALA A 88 -10.80 -13.88 7.64
N ASP A 89 -10.17 -12.95 6.91
CA ASP A 89 -8.76 -13.06 6.51
C ASP A 89 -7.89 -11.90 7.01
N LYS A 90 -8.22 -11.37 8.18
CA LYS A 90 -7.54 -10.21 8.77
C LYS A 90 -6.06 -10.42 9.07
N THR A 91 -5.60 -11.65 9.14
CA THR A 91 -4.24 -11.98 9.58
C THR A 91 -3.22 -12.09 8.46
N ASN A 92 -3.65 -12.29 7.21
CA ASN A 92 -2.78 -12.56 6.06
C ASN A 92 -2.91 -11.54 4.93
N THR A 93 -3.27 -10.32 5.25
CA THR A 93 -3.39 -9.24 4.25
C THR A 93 -2.44 -8.10 4.58
N ALA A 94 -1.83 -7.49 3.56
CA ALA A 94 -0.88 -6.39 3.73
C ALA A 94 -1.44 -5.26 4.60
N SER A 95 -2.71 -4.91 4.44
CA SER A 95 -3.34 -3.86 5.24
C SER A 95 -3.47 -4.21 6.73
N SER A 96 -3.49 -5.50 7.09
CA SER A 96 -3.54 -5.93 8.49
C SER A 96 -2.19 -5.88 9.19
N TRP A 97 -1.10 -5.90 8.42
CA TRP A 97 0.28 -5.82 8.96
C TRP A 97 0.74 -4.38 9.16
N ILE A 98 0.08 -3.41 8.51
CA ILE A 98 0.48 -2.01 8.53
C ILE A 98 -0.27 -1.26 9.61
N GLU A 99 0.49 -0.69 10.54
CA GLU A 99 0.01 0.20 11.58
C GLU A 99 0.43 1.63 11.27
N VAL A 100 -0.53 2.52 11.09
CA VAL A 100 -0.32 3.97 10.93
C VAL A 100 -1.09 4.72 12.01
N SER A 101 -0.65 5.93 12.34
CA SER A 101 -1.34 6.76 13.32
C SER A 101 -2.82 6.94 12.99
N ARG A 102 -3.68 6.55 13.91
CA ARG A 102 -5.14 6.74 13.80
C ARG A 102 -5.60 8.12 14.23
N LYS A 103 -4.68 8.96 14.70
CA LYS A 103 -4.98 10.32 15.14
C LYS A 103 -5.11 11.25 13.94
N ARG A 104 -5.85 12.34 14.14
CA ARG A 104 -5.91 13.45 13.19
C ARG A 104 -4.53 14.09 13.07
N ILE A 105 -4.09 14.28 11.84
CA ILE A 105 -2.85 14.98 11.48
C ILE A 105 -3.25 16.36 11.00
N GLU A 106 -2.77 17.40 11.65
CA GLU A 106 -3.00 18.79 11.27
C GLU A 106 -1.72 19.35 10.68
N LEU A 107 -1.82 19.90 9.49
CA LEU A 107 -0.70 20.49 8.76
C LEU A 107 -0.96 22.00 8.59
N ALA A 108 -0.08 22.83 9.10
CA ALA A 108 -0.10 24.27 8.85
C ALA A 108 0.17 24.57 7.36
N PRO A 109 -0.14 25.77 6.87
CA PRO A 109 0.16 26.15 5.48
C PRO A 109 1.64 25.93 5.15
N GLY A 110 1.92 25.17 4.07
CA GLY A 110 3.28 24.86 3.63
C GLY A 110 4.05 23.88 4.54
N GLU A 111 3.44 23.34 5.60
CA GLU A 111 4.11 22.42 6.49
C GLU A 111 4.44 21.10 5.80
N VAL A 112 5.65 20.60 6.08
CA VAL A 112 6.15 19.29 5.71
C VAL A 112 6.27 18.46 6.98
N ARG A 113 5.66 17.27 7.00
CA ARG A 113 5.66 16.40 8.18
C ARG A 113 5.89 14.95 7.80
N GLU A 114 6.80 14.30 8.51
CA GLU A 114 6.99 12.85 8.43
C GLU A 114 5.98 12.14 9.33
N VAL A 115 5.35 11.12 8.78
CA VAL A 115 4.38 10.26 9.47
C VAL A 115 4.93 8.84 9.47
N PRO A 116 5.27 8.29 10.63
CA PRO A 116 5.73 6.92 10.71
C PRO A 116 4.58 5.94 10.51
N PHE A 117 4.89 4.82 9.88
CA PHE A 117 4.07 3.61 9.89
C PHE A 117 4.94 2.39 10.18
N THR A 118 4.37 1.38 10.79
CA THR A 118 5.08 0.15 11.15
C THR A 118 4.44 -1.02 10.44
N VAL A 119 5.26 -1.84 9.80
CA VAL A 119 4.85 -3.12 9.23
C VAL A 119 5.23 -4.22 10.20
N ARG A 120 4.25 -5.04 10.63
CA ARG A 120 4.44 -6.19 11.52
C ARG A 120 4.04 -7.45 10.80
N MET A 121 5.05 -8.24 10.40
CA MET A 121 4.82 -9.47 9.66
C MET A 121 4.25 -10.57 10.55
N ASN A 122 3.20 -11.23 10.04
CA ASN A 122 2.62 -12.37 10.75
C ASN A 122 3.54 -13.61 10.63
N PRO A 123 3.72 -14.38 11.71
CA PRO A 123 4.49 -15.63 11.68
C PRO A 123 3.96 -16.66 10.67
N THR A 124 2.66 -16.60 10.36
CA THR A 124 1.99 -17.52 9.42
C THR A 124 1.88 -16.99 8.00
N THR A 125 2.51 -15.84 7.69
CA THR A 125 2.49 -15.26 6.35
C THR A 125 3.06 -16.24 5.33
N VAL A 126 2.35 -16.40 4.22
CA VAL A 126 2.80 -17.20 3.08
C VAL A 126 3.77 -16.35 2.25
N PRO A 127 4.87 -16.93 1.72
CA PRO A 127 5.72 -16.24 0.76
C PRO A 127 4.94 -15.72 -0.45
N GLY A 128 5.31 -14.54 -0.95
CA GLY A 128 4.64 -13.90 -2.08
C GLY A 128 4.69 -12.39 -2.00
N ASP A 129 4.03 -11.74 -2.97
CA ASP A 129 3.96 -10.29 -3.08
C ASP A 129 2.60 -9.77 -2.60
N TYR A 130 2.66 -8.76 -1.77
CA TYR A 130 1.49 -8.16 -1.13
C TYR A 130 1.52 -6.66 -1.31
N ASN A 131 0.35 -6.07 -1.58
CA ASN A 131 0.25 -4.65 -1.82
C ASN A 131 -0.79 -4.02 -0.88
N ALA A 132 -0.42 -2.89 -0.30
CA ALA A 132 -1.33 -2.05 0.47
C ALA A 132 -1.19 -0.59 0.04
N PHE A 133 -2.23 0.18 0.26
CA PHE A 133 -2.26 1.60 0.05
C PHE A 133 -2.50 2.32 1.37
N ILE A 134 -1.59 3.21 1.74
CA ILE A 134 -1.76 4.12 2.87
C ILE A 134 -2.25 5.45 2.30
N GLY A 135 -3.55 5.70 2.39
CA GLY A 135 -4.15 6.95 1.94
C GLY A 135 -4.29 7.96 3.06
N PHE A 136 -4.14 9.23 2.72
CA PHE A 136 -4.28 10.36 3.63
C PHE A 136 -5.39 11.27 3.12
N ALA A 137 -6.58 11.17 3.71
CA ALA A 137 -7.74 11.91 3.25
C ALA A 137 -8.05 13.11 4.13
N GLU A 138 -8.26 14.27 3.50
CA GLU A 138 -8.84 15.42 4.16
C GLU A 138 -10.33 15.17 4.44
N ALA A 139 -10.71 15.14 5.71
CA ALA A 139 -12.08 14.86 6.12
C ALA A 139 -12.39 15.50 7.48
N SER A 140 -13.69 15.59 7.79
CA SER A 140 -14.18 16.04 9.09
C SER A 140 -14.00 14.97 10.19
N ASN A 141 -14.04 13.70 9.81
CA ASN A 141 -13.86 12.56 10.71
C ASN A 141 -13.20 11.38 10.00
N LYS A 142 -12.85 10.36 10.76
CA LYS A 142 -12.12 9.18 10.29
C LYS A 142 -12.95 8.30 9.33
N GLU A 143 -14.25 8.18 9.56
CA GLU A 143 -15.13 7.34 8.74
C GLU A 143 -15.23 7.88 7.32
N ILE A 144 -15.41 9.19 7.17
CA ILE A 144 -15.40 9.86 5.86
C ILE A 144 -14.03 9.74 5.20
N ALA A 145 -12.94 9.88 5.96
CA ALA A 145 -11.60 9.70 5.43
C ALA A 145 -11.42 8.28 4.88
N LYS A 146 -11.84 7.25 5.63
CA LYS A 146 -11.78 5.86 5.20
C LYS A 146 -12.55 5.62 3.90
N GLN A 147 -13.75 6.20 3.77
CA GLN A 147 -14.55 6.10 2.53
C GLN A 147 -13.81 6.72 1.35
N LYS A 148 -13.24 7.92 1.50
CA LYS A 148 -12.46 8.59 0.44
C LYS A 148 -11.24 7.78 0.02
N VAL A 149 -10.49 7.23 0.98
CA VAL A 149 -9.34 6.38 0.68
C VAL A 149 -9.77 5.12 -0.08
N SER A 150 -10.87 4.48 0.35
CA SER A 150 -11.39 3.28 -0.33
C SER A 150 -11.99 3.57 -1.72
N ALA A 151 -12.40 4.80 -1.97
CA ALA A 151 -12.86 5.26 -3.29
C ALA A 151 -11.71 5.71 -4.20
N GLY A 152 -10.45 5.72 -3.71
CA GLY A 152 -9.30 6.25 -4.47
C GLY A 152 -9.28 7.77 -4.59
N GLU A 153 -10.05 8.48 -3.76
CA GLU A 153 -10.21 9.94 -3.82
C GLU A 153 -9.21 10.69 -2.93
N SER A 154 -8.12 10.05 -2.54
CA SER A 154 -7.12 10.66 -1.65
C SER A 154 -5.71 10.32 -2.10
N PRO A 155 -4.75 11.25 -1.94
CA PRO A 155 -3.35 10.94 -2.15
C PRO A 155 -2.86 9.93 -1.10
N GLY A 156 -1.82 9.18 -1.45
CA GLY A 156 -1.23 8.17 -0.58
C GLY A 156 0.01 7.54 -1.17
N THR A 157 0.49 6.50 -0.50
CA THR A 157 1.63 5.70 -0.91
C THR A 157 1.24 4.23 -1.04
N ILE A 158 1.77 3.57 -2.05
CA ILE A 158 1.67 2.13 -2.20
C ILE A 158 2.83 1.50 -1.42
N VAL A 159 2.52 0.55 -0.57
CA VAL A 159 3.52 -0.28 0.12
C VAL A 159 3.49 -1.65 -0.52
N HIS A 160 4.56 -1.96 -1.25
CA HIS A 160 4.80 -3.28 -1.83
C HIS A 160 5.65 -4.09 -0.86
N ILE A 161 5.16 -5.23 -0.43
CA ILE A 161 5.83 -6.11 0.52
C ILE A 161 6.10 -7.44 -0.20
N SER A 162 7.36 -7.73 -0.46
CA SER A 162 7.81 -9.03 -0.94
C SER A 162 8.25 -9.88 0.25
N VAL A 163 7.61 -11.04 0.40
CA VAL A 163 7.94 -12.00 1.46
C VAL A 163 8.71 -13.13 0.83
N ASP A 164 9.99 -13.24 1.20
CA ASP A 164 10.89 -14.24 0.63
C ASP A 164 10.41 -15.66 0.94
N GLN A 165 10.66 -16.53 -0.05
CA GLN A 165 10.46 -17.97 0.07
C GLN A 165 11.61 -18.66 0.81
N THR A 166 12.60 -17.91 1.31
CA THR A 166 13.70 -18.52 2.03
C THR A 166 13.12 -19.33 3.19
N GLN A 167 12.88 -20.57 2.90
CA GLN A 167 12.64 -21.54 3.94
C GLN A 167 13.88 -21.45 4.82
N ASN A 168 13.70 -20.92 6.02
CA ASN A 168 14.66 -21.18 7.07
C ASN A 168 14.80 -22.69 7.11
N GLN A 169 15.79 -23.22 6.38
CA GLN A 169 16.21 -24.59 6.50
C GLN A 169 16.83 -24.68 7.89
N PHE A 170 15.97 -24.78 8.90
CA PHE A 170 16.43 -25.20 10.20
C PHE A 170 16.93 -26.64 10.01
N LEU A 171 18.24 -26.80 10.04
CA LEU A 171 18.82 -28.10 10.23
C LEU A 171 18.30 -28.62 11.58
N ARG A 172 17.24 -29.42 11.50
CA ARG A 172 16.72 -30.12 12.67
C ARG A 172 17.52 -31.40 12.78
N LEU A 173 18.34 -31.48 13.80
CA LEU A 173 18.99 -32.74 14.16
C LEU A 173 17.92 -33.69 14.69
N ASP A 174 17.35 -34.53 13.84
CA ASP A 174 16.27 -35.47 14.23
C ASP A 174 16.78 -36.63 15.05
N LYS A 175 18.06 -37.00 14.86
CA LYS A 175 18.66 -38.10 15.60
C LYS A 175 20.16 -37.88 15.73
N PHE A 176 20.66 -37.89 16.94
CA PHE A 176 22.06 -37.97 17.25
C PHE A 176 22.35 -39.36 17.82
N ALA A 177 23.16 -40.15 17.13
CA ALA A 177 23.58 -41.43 17.62
C ALA A 177 25.10 -41.52 17.53
N VAL A 178 25.75 -41.97 18.59
CA VAL A 178 27.16 -42.33 18.56
C VAL A 178 27.26 -43.76 18.12
N ASP A 179 27.73 -43.93 16.89
CA ASP A 179 27.75 -45.27 16.26
C ASP A 179 28.95 -46.11 16.70
N LYS A 180 30.05 -45.48 17.09
CA LYS A 180 31.25 -46.18 17.51
C LYS A 180 32.14 -45.30 18.38
N PHE A 181 32.56 -45.83 19.52
CA PHE A 181 33.71 -45.30 20.27
C PHE A 181 34.99 -46.01 19.83
N VAL A 182 35.94 -45.29 19.35
CA VAL A 182 37.30 -45.85 19.10
C VAL A 182 38.20 -45.27 20.17
N THR A 183 38.65 -46.15 21.06
CA THR A 183 39.71 -45.84 22.03
C THR A 183 41.05 -46.25 21.41
N GLU A 184 41.88 -45.30 21.05
CA GLU A 184 43.29 -45.55 20.75
C GLU A 184 44.10 -45.45 22.05
N SER A 185 45.15 -46.21 22.14
CA SER A 185 45.96 -46.39 23.37
C SER A 185 46.65 -45.12 23.90
N ASP A 186 46.61 -43.98 23.17
CA ASP A 186 47.29 -42.72 23.48
C ASP A 186 46.34 -41.51 23.61
N GLY A 187 45.05 -41.69 23.66
CA GLY A 187 44.10 -40.60 23.85
C GLY A 187 42.70 -40.94 23.37
N GLU A 188 41.73 -40.44 24.10
CA GLU A 188 40.31 -40.55 23.72
C GLU A 188 40.02 -39.56 22.60
N THR A 189 39.81 -40.08 21.38
CA THR A 189 39.34 -39.28 20.26
C THR A 189 37.88 -39.60 19.99
N MET A 190 36.98 -38.61 20.20
CA MET A 190 35.59 -38.72 19.76
C MET A 190 35.47 -38.26 18.31
N SER A 191 35.08 -39.14 17.40
CA SER A 191 34.69 -38.76 16.04
C SER A 191 33.16 -38.84 15.93
N PHE A 192 32.55 -37.75 15.44
CA PHE A 192 31.14 -37.70 15.13
C PHE A 192 30.97 -37.78 13.61
N VAL A 193 30.12 -38.65 13.14
CA VAL A 193 29.65 -38.69 11.74
C VAL A 193 28.27 -38.09 11.70
N LEU A 194 28.11 -36.99 10.97
CA LEU A 194 26.84 -36.34 10.67
C LEU A 194 26.19 -36.93 9.44
#